data_60ea99ce9b97aeb6265ffdc573ce5755
#
_entry.id   60ea99ce9b97aeb6265ffdc573ce5755
#
_cell.length_a   1.000
_cell.length_b   1.000
_cell.length_c   1.000
_cell.angle_alpha   90.00
_cell.angle_beta   90.00
_cell.angle_gamma   90.00
#
_symmetry.space_group_name_H-M   'P 1'
#
loop_
_entity.id
_entity.type
_entity.pdbx_description
1 polymer ?
#
loop_
_entity_poly.entity_id
_entity_poly.type
_entity_poly.pdbx_seq_one_letter_code
_entity_poly.pdbx_strand_id
1 'polypeptide(L)'
;MSKTKELFCTFFKIGAFTFGGGYAMVALLEHEFVEEKRWLTREEFLDMVAIAESTPGPVAVNSATYIGYKLAGVAGAAASTLAVCLPSFGVIYLISLFFDRFLQLTVVANAFKGIQACVIYLILSAGVKMLKNLRRTPFNTAVVAVVLAAMVGCSMLAVKFSSICCILLCGAAGVLAYAVGQGKKGGTK
;
A
#
# COMPACT_ATOMS: atom_id res chain seq x y z
N MET A 1 1.11 33.00 -7.32
CA MET A 1 2.13 31.92 -7.37
C MET A 1 1.75 30.97 -8.49
N SER A 2 2.74 30.35 -9.15
CA SER A 2 2.42 29.29 -10.14
C SER A 2 1.71 28.14 -9.40
N LYS A 3 0.66 27.57 -10.00
CA LYS A 3 -0.10 26.43 -9.45
C LYS A 3 0.81 25.28 -9.00
N THR A 4 1.89 25.04 -9.76
CA THR A 4 2.91 24.02 -9.44
C THR A 4 3.65 24.31 -8.14
N LYS A 5 3.97 25.58 -7.83
CA LYS A 5 4.62 25.94 -6.56
C LYS A 5 3.67 25.73 -5.37
N GLU A 6 2.43 26.06 -5.56
CA GLU A 6 1.41 25.87 -4.51
C GLU A 6 1.17 24.38 -4.22
N LEU A 7 1.09 23.57 -5.28
CA LEU A 7 1.04 22.10 -5.17
C LEU A 7 2.26 21.56 -4.41
N PHE A 8 3.45 22.00 -4.78
CA PHE A 8 4.67 21.58 -4.12
C PHE A 8 4.64 21.90 -2.60
N CYS A 9 4.32 23.13 -2.23
CA CYS A 9 4.27 23.51 -0.81
C CYS A 9 3.20 22.71 -0.03
N THR A 10 2.02 22.51 -0.63
CA THR A 10 0.94 21.74 -0.02
C THR A 10 1.35 20.29 0.20
N PHE A 11 1.86 19.61 -0.82
CA PHE A 11 2.28 18.22 -0.70
C PHE A 11 3.53 18.02 0.17
N PHE A 12 4.43 18.99 0.20
CA PHE A 12 5.55 18.98 1.13
C PHE A 12 5.08 19.05 2.58
N LYS A 13 4.13 19.94 2.89
CA LYS A 13 3.50 20.04 4.21
C LYS A 13 2.79 18.73 4.59
N ILE A 14 2.01 18.17 3.68
CA ILE A 14 1.34 16.89 3.87
C ILE A 14 2.36 15.77 4.15
N GLY A 15 3.42 15.67 3.34
CA GLY A 15 4.46 14.66 3.53
C GLY A 15 5.25 14.81 4.82
N ALA A 16 5.43 16.05 5.31
CA ALA A 16 6.17 16.32 6.55
C ALA A 16 5.35 16.05 7.82
N PHE A 17 4.06 16.31 7.79
CA PHE A 17 3.21 16.29 9.00
C PHE A 17 2.23 15.11 9.04
N THR A 18 2.18 14.28 8.02
CA THR A 18 1.30 13.11 8.03
C THR A 18 2.03 11.91 8.63
N PHE A 19 1.70 11.61 9.87
CA PHE A 19 2.13 10.39 10.55
C PHE A 19 1.07 9.31 10.35
N GLY A 20 1.38 8.30 9.57
CA GLY A 20 0.48 7.20 9.23
C GLY A 20 0.28 7.08 7.72
N GLY A 21 -0.49 6.07 7.32
CA GLY A 21 -0.76 5.77 5.91
C GLY A 21 -2.24 5.42 5.70
N GLY A 22 -2.60 5.15 4.46
CA GLY A 22 -3.95 4.69 4.11
C GLY A 22 -5.02 5.74 4.38
N TYR A 23 -6.04 5.37 5.13
CA TYR A 23 -7.24 6.21 5.32
C TYR A 23 -7.00 7.55 6.03
N ALA A 24 -6.01 7.64 6.93
CA ALA A 24 -5.70 8.91 7.59
C ALA A 24 -5.19 9.96 6.59
N MET A 25 -4.36 9.53 5.63
CA MET A 25 -3.88 10.40 4.56
C MET A 25 -5.01 10.79 3.60
N VAL A 26 -5.91 9.85 3.27
CA VAL A 26 -7.07 10.11 2.40
C VAL A 26 -7.95 11.21 3.02
N ALA A 27 -8.25 11.12 4.32
CA ALA A 27 -9.05 12.14 5.03
C ALA A 27 -8.36 13.52 5.01
N LEU A 28 -7.03 13.56 5.19
CA LEU A 28 -6.27 14.82 5.12
C LEU A 28 -6.28 15.43 3.71
N LEU A 29 -6.15 14.60 2.68
CA LEU A 29 -6.23 15.04 1.28
C LEU A 29 -7.63 15.55 0.94
N GLU A 30 -8.70 14.89 1.41
CA GLU A 30 -10.07 15.36 1.23
C GLU A 30 -10.26 16.74 1.84
N HIS A 31 -9.87 16.91 3.10
CA HIS A 31 -9.94 18.20 3.78
C HIS A 31 -9.18 19.30 3.03
N GLU A 32 -7.94 19.06 2.64
CA GLU A 32 -7.09 20.07 1.98
C GLU A 32 -7.59 20.43 0.56
N PHE A 33 -7.95 19.43 -0.27
CA PHE A 33 -8.22 19.64 -1.69
C PHE A 33 -9.70 19.81 -2.03
N VAL A 34 -10.62 19.28 -1.23
CA VAL A 34 -12.07 19.42 -1.44
C VAL A 34 -12.65 20.52 -0.58
N GLU A 35 -12.37 20.51 0.73
CA GLU A 35 -13.01 21.43 1.68
C GLU A 35 -12.32 22.81 1.71
N GLU A 36 -10.99 22.84 1.90
CA GLU A 36 -10.23 24.07 2.12
C GLU A 36 -9.91 24.77 0.78
N LYS A 37 -9.21 24.11 -0.12
CA LYS A 37 -8.79 24.70 -1.40
C LYS A 37 -9.85 24.64 -2.49
N ARG A 38 -10.80 23.71 -2.39
CA ARG A 38 -11.85 23.49 -3.39
C ARG A 38 -11.30 23.30 -4.80
N TRP A 39 -10.18 22.61 -4.92
CA TRP A 39 -9.57 22.32 -6.22
C TRP A 39 -10.15 21.09 -6.89
N LEU A 40 -10.78 20.23 -6.10
CA LEU A 40 -11.47 19.02 -6.55
C LEU A 40 -12.89 19.00 -6.00
N THR A 41 -13.81 18.47 -6.78
CA THR A 41 -15.12 18.08 -6.28
C THR A 41 -15.02 16.80 -5.47
N ARG A 42 -16.03 16.49 -4.67
CA ARG A 42 -16.07 15.25 -3.90
C ARG A 42 -16.08 14.00 -4.79
N GLU A 43 -16.77 14.06 -5.90
CA GLU A 43 -16.82 12.96 -6.88
C GLU A 43 -15.43 12.72 -7.50
N GLU A 44 -14.77 13.77 -7.97
CA GLU A 44 -13.43 13.70 -8.52
C GLU A 44 -12.40 13.19 -7.50
N PHE A 45 -12.61 13.50 -6.23
CA PHE A 45 -11.75 13.02 -5.15
C PHE A 45 -11.96 11.51 -4.92
N LEU A 46 -13.19 11.01 -4.92
CA LEU A 46 -13.49 9.59 -4.79
C LEU A 46 -12.92 8.78 -5.97
N ASP A 47 -13.03 9.28 -7.18
CA ASP A 47 -12.42 8.66 -8.37
C ASP A 47 -10.89 8.59 -8.23
N MET A 48 -10.26 9.67 -7.75
CA MET A 48 -8.83 9.72 -7.48
C MET A 48 -8.43 8.66 -6.44
N VAL A 49 -9.19 8.51 -5.35
CA VAL A 49 -8.91 7.51 -4.31
C VAL A 49 -8.99 6.09 -4.90
N ALA A 50 -10.02 5.80 -5.69
CA ALA A 50 -10.18 4.50 -6.33
C ALA A 50 -9.00 4.17 -7.25
N ILE A 51 -8.54 5.14 -8.05
CA ILE A 51 -7.37 4.99 -8.92
C ILE A 51 -6.09 4.81 -8.10
N ALA A 52 -5.90 5.62 -7.05
CA ALA A 52 -4.71 5.57 -6.21
C ALA A 52 -4.60 4.23 -5.45
N GLU A 53 -5.73 3.66 -4.99
CA GLU A 53 -5.76 2.36 -4.32
C GLU A 53 -5.58 1.18 -5.29
N SER A 54 -6.04 1.31 -6.53
CA SER A 54 -5.87 0.28 -7.56
C SER A 54 -4.46 0.26 -8.17
N THR A 55 -3.71 1.35 -8.00
CA THR A 55 -2.34 1.48 -8.52
C THR A 55 -1.34 0.94 -7.50
N PRO A 56 -0.44 0.00 -7.89
CA PRO A 56 0.59 -0.48 -6.99
C PRO A 56 1.50 0.64 -6.48
N GLY A 57 1.58 0.82 -5.15
CA GLY A 57 2.40 1.84 -4.51
C GLY A 57 1.72 2.52 -3.32
N PRO A 58 2.41 3.42 -2.61
CA PRO A 58 1.82 4.17 -1.52
C PRO A 58 0.69 5.08 -2.02
N VAL A 59 -0.49 4.98 -1.42
CA VAL A 59 -1.67 5.78 -1.79
C VAL A 59 -1.34 7.28 -1.79
N ALA A 60 -0.54 7.75 -0.85
CA ALA A 60 -0.07 9.13 -0.76
C ALA A 60 0.66 9.62 -2.02
N VAL A 61 1.58 8.80 -2.53
CA VAL A 61 2.39 9.10 -3.72
C VAL A 61 1.52 9.05 -4.97
N ASN A 62 0.66 8.04 -5.08
CA ASN A 62 -0.26 7.89 -6.21
C ASN A 62 -1.26 9.06 -6.26
N SER A 63 -1.83 9.44 -5.12
CA SER A 63 -2.74 10.60 -5.00
C SER A 63 -2.03 11.91 -5.34
N ALA A 64 -0.81 12.13 -4.84
CA ALA A 64 -0.04 13.33 -5.16
C ALA A 64 0.26 13.45 -6.65
N THR A 65 0.61 12.33 -7.29
CA THR A 65 0.86 12.27 -8.72
C THR A 65 -0.42 12.58 -9.51
N TYR A 66 -1.55 11.97 -9.15
CA TYR A 66 -2.83 12.19 -9.81
C TYR A 66 -3.31 13.64 -9.67
N ILE A 67 -3.38 14.16 -8.45
CA ILE A 67 -3.82 15.54 -8.18
C ILE A 67 -2.90 16.54 -8.89
N GLY A 68 -1.58 16.32 -8.81
CA GLY A 68 -0.60 17.16 -9.46
C GLY A 68 -0.77 17.19 -10.98
N TYR A 69 -0.99 16.02 -11.59
CA TYR A 69 -1.24 15.91 -13.02
C TYR A 69 -2.54 16.60 -13.43
N LYS A 70 -3.61 16.38 -12.69
CA LYS A 70 -4.92 16.96 -12.97
C LYS A 70 -4.90 18.50 -12.93
N LEU A 71 -4.17 19.08 -11.98
CA LEU A 71 -4.18 20.52 -11.74
C LEU A 71 -3.12 21.30 -12.52
N ALA A 72 -1.99 20.69 -12.86
CA ALA A 72 -0.86 21.37 -13.52
C ALA A 72 -0.07 20.45 -14.49
N GLY A 73 -0.69 19.40 -15.01
CA GLY A 73 -0.09 18.49 -15.99
C GLY A 73 1.15 17.76 -15.45
N VAL A 74 2.04 17.37 -16.35
CA VAL A 74 3.24 16.57 -16.02
C VAL A 74 4.14 17.29 -14.99
N ALA A 75 4.33 18.60 -15.12
CA ALA A 75 5.13 19.39 -14.18
C ALA A 75 4.50 19.42 -12.78
N GLY A 76 3.16 19.47 -12.70
CA GLY A 76 2.42 19.37 -11.45
C GLY A 76 2.57 17.99 -10.81
N ALA A 77 2.44 16.92 -11.60
CA ALA A 77 2.64 15.55 -11.13
C ALA A 77 4.05 15.35 -10.53
N ALA A 78 5.08 15.73 -11.28
CA ALA A 78 6.46 15.61 -10.81
C ALA A 78 6.71 16.42 -9.52
N ALA A 79 6.25 17.67 -9.48
CA ALA A 79 6.43 18.54 -8.32
C ALA A 79 5.72 18.00 -7.08
N SER A 80 4.47 17.52 -7.21
CA SER A 80 3.68 16.98 -6.11
C SER A 80 4.27 15.67 -5.57
N THR A 81 4.69 14.78 -6.48
CA THR A 81 5.30 13.49 -6.13
C THR A 81 6.62 13.69 -5.40
N LEU A 82 7.49 14.55 -5.91
CA LEU A 82 8.74 14.88 -5.23
C LEU A 82 8.48 15.53 -3.88
N ALA A 83 7.54 16.46 -3.80
CA ALA A 83 7.22 17.18 -2.59
C ALA A 83 6.76 16.26 -1.44
N VAL A 84 5.89 15.28 -1.73
CA VAL A 84 5.40 14.35 -0.70
C VAL A 84 6.49 13.38 -0.22
N CYS A 85 7.45 13.03 -1.08
CA CYS A 85 8.55 12.11 -0.75
C CYS A 85 9.73 12.79 -0.04
N LEU A 86 10.01 14.07 -0.35
CA LEU A 86 11.19 14.79 0.15
C LEU A 86 11.35 14.80 1.67
N PRO A 87 10.31 15.06 2.48
CA PRO A 87 10.45 15.09 3.93
C PRO A 87 10.89 13.73 4.49
N SER A 88 10.24 12.66 4.06
CA SER A 88 10.56 11.29 4.50
C SER A 88 11.96 10.88 4.03
N PHE A 89 12.31 11.18 2.78
CA PHE A 89 13.66 10.96 2.25
C PHE A 89 14.72 11.71 3.06
N GLY A 90 14.48 13.00 3.37
CA GLY A 90 15.39 13.83 4.13
C GLY A 90 15.66 13.27 5.54
N VAL A 91 14.59 12.84 6.24
CA VAL A 91 14.73 12.24 7.58
C VAL A 91 15.50 10.93 7.52
N ILE A 92 15.17 10.03 6.57
CA ILE A 92 15.87 8.75 6.40
C ILE A 92 17.34 8.99 6.03
N TYR A 93 17.61 9.93 5.14
CA TYR A 93 18.97 10.28 4.74
C TYR A 93 19.80 10.79 5.92
N LEU A 94 19.25 11.73 6.70
CA LEU A 94 19.94 12.24 7.90
C LEU A 94 20.23 11.12 8.92
N ILE A 95 19.25 10.24 9.15
CA ILE A 95 19.46 9.09 10.05
C ILE A 95 20.54 8.17 9.50
N SER A 96 20.59 7.93 8.19
CA SER A 96 21.57 7.04 7.57
C SER A 96 23.03 7.53 7.72
N LEU A 97 23.25 8.83 7.76
CA LEU A 97 24.60 9.40 7.95
C LEU A 97 25.18 9.08 9.34
N PHE A 98 24.33 8.87 10.34
CA PHE A 98 24.71 8.60 11.72
C PHE A 98 24.26 7.21 12.19
N PHE A 99 23.86 6.35 11.26
CA PHE A 99 23.15 5.10 11.56
C PHE A 99 23.90 4.20 12.53
N ASP A 100 25.20 4.01 12.35
CA ASP A 100 26.00 3.16 13.24
C ASP A 100 26.08 3.71 14.66
N ARG A 101 26.21 5.02 14.82
CA ARG A 101 26.18 5.67 16.14
C ARG A 101 24.77 5.66 16.75
N PHE A 102 23.76 5.79 15.90
CA PHE A 102 22.36 5.79 16.32
C PHE A 102 21.92 4.42 16.85
N LEU A 103 22.36 3.33 16.23
CA LEU A 103 22.08 1.96 16.68
C LEU A 103 22.85 1.57 17.96
N GLN A 104 23.98 2.21 18.25
CA GLN A 104 24.73 1.96 19.49
C GLN A 104 24.01 2.51 20.73
N LEU A 105 23.06 3.41 20.58
CA LEU A 105 22.22 3.90 21.67
C LEU A 105 21.25 2.80 22.10
N THR A 106 21.41 2.28 23.31
CA THR A 106 20.59 1.21 23.86
C THR A 106 19.08 1.50 23.78
N VAL A 107 18.70 2.75 24.00
CA VAL A 107 17.31 3.21 23.91
C VAL A 107 16.76 3.02 22.50
N VAL A 108 17.55 3.39 21.48
CA VAL A 108 17.19 3.26 20.08
C VAL A 108 17.07 1.79 19.68
N ALA A 109 18.05 0.97 20.03
CA ALA A 109 18.03 -0.47 19.77
C ALA A 109 16.79 -1.14 20.37
N ASN A 110 16.43 -0.78 21.61
CA ASN A 110 15.24 -1.30 22.27
C ASN A 110 13.94 -0.78 21.63
N ALA A 111 13.90 0.49 21.20
CA ALA A 111 12.77 1.04 20.45
C ALA A 111 12.55 0.29 19.14
N PHE A 112 13.61 0.00 18.37
CA PHE A 112 13.52 -0.81 17.16
C PHE A 112 13.01 -2.23 17.41
N LYS A 113 13.42 -2.89 18.49
CA LYS A 113 12.86 -4.19 18.88
C LYS A 113 11.37 -4.11 19.17
N GLY A 114 10.92 -3.05 19.85
CA GLY A 114 9.50 -2.80 20.09
C GLY A 114 8.72 -2.58 18.79
N ILE A 115 9.24 -1.78 17.87
CA ILE A 115 8.65 -1.55 16.54
C ILE A 115 8.54 -2.86 15.76
N GLN A 116 9.60 -3.69 15.75
CA GLN A 116 9.56 -5.00 15.08
C GLN A 116 8.46 -5.90 15.65
N ALA A 117 8.30 -5.96 16.97
CA ALA A 117 7.23 -6.73 17.60
C ALA A 117 5.84 -6.23 17.19
N CYS A 118 5.64 -4.90 17.15
CA CYS A 118 4.39 -4.29 16.67
C CYS A 118 4.11 -4.61 15.20
N VAL A 119 5.12 -4.55 14.34
CA VAL A 119 4.98 -4.87 12.91
C VAL A 119 4.59 -6.34 12.72
N ILE A 120 5.22 -7.27 13.44
CA ILE A 120 4.86 -8.70 13.42
C ILE A 120 3.39 -8.87 13.82
N TYR A 121 2.96 -8.23 14.91
CA TYR A 121 1.56 -8.27 15.35
C TYR A 121 0.59 -7.73 14.29
N LEU A 122 0.91 -6.60 13.66
CA LEU A 122 0.08 -6.00 12.63
C LEU A 122 -0.07 -6.92 11.40
N ILE A 123 1.03 -7.52 10.94
CA ILE A 123 1.02 -8.46 9.81
C ILE A 123 0.17 -9.70 10.15
N LEU A 124 0.38 -10.29 11.34
CA LEU A 124 -0.41 -11.44 11.79
C LEU A 124 -1.89 -11.10 11.93
N SER A 125 -2.20 -9.94 12.53
CA SER A 125 -3.57 -9.46 12.69
C SER A 125 -4.27 -9.25 11.34
N ALA A 126 -3.56 -8.65 10.36
CA ALA A 126 -4.07 -8.51 9.00
C ALA A 126 -4.33 -9.86 8.33
N GLY A 127 -3.38 -10.81 8.44
CA GLY A 127 -3.54 -12.17 7.92
C GLY A 127 -4.75 -12.89 8.53
N VAL A 128 -4.93 -12.80 9.84
CA VAL A 128 -6.10 -13.40 10.53
C VAL A 128 -7.41 -12.75 10.10
N LYS A 129 -7.45 -11.41 9.92
CA LYS A 129 -8.64 -10.72 9.40
C LYS A 129 -8.98 -11.18 7.99
N MET A 130 -7.99 -11.30 7.11
CA MET A 130 -8.19 -11.81 5.75
C MET A 130 -8.73 -13.24 5.75
N LEU A 131 -8.17 -14.12 6.60
CA LEU A 131 -8.67 -15.50 6.75
C LEU A 131 -10.11 -15.57 7.27
N LYS A 132 -10.48 -14.69 8.20
CA LYS A 132 -11.84 -14.62 8.74
C LYS A 132 -12.87 -14.15 7.71
N ASN A 133 -12.49 -13.23 6.83
CA ASN A 133 -13.34 -12.69 5.79
C ASN A 133 -13.42 -13.58 4.53
N LEU A 134 -12.58 -14.60 4.45
CA LEU A 134 -12.60 -15.53 3.33
C LEU A 134 -13.88 -16.37 3.37
N ARG A 135 -14.62 -16.45 2.25
CA ARG A 135 -15.76 -17.38 2.12
C ARG A 135 -15.25 -18.81 2.33
N ARG A 136 -15.74 -19.47 3.38
CA ARG A 136 -15.37 -20.84 3.76
C ARG A 136 -15.99 -21.87 2.79
N THR A 137 -15.49 -21.90 1.56
CA THR A 137 -15.74 -23.01 0.65
C THR A 137 -14.64 -24.05 0.84
N PRO A 138 -14.92 -25.35 0.70
CA PRO A 138 -13.89 -26.39 0.85
C PRO A 138 -12.71 -26.15 -0.11
N PHE A 139 -12.97 -25.61 -1.29
CA PHE A 139 -11.95 -25.23 -2.27
C PHE A 139 -11.05 -24.11 -1.74
N ASN A 140 -11.62 -23.00 -1.26
CA ASN A 140 -10.83 -21.87 -0.74
C ASN A 140 -10.00 -22.28 0.47
N THR A 141 -10.56 -23.08 1.36
CA THR A 141 -9.84 -23.57 2.55
C THR A 141 -8.68 -24.48 2.15
N ALA A 142 -8.90 -25.38 1.20
CA ALA A 142 -7.85 -26.25 0.69
C ALA A 142 -6.70 -25.45 0.02
N VAL A 143 -7.02 -24.47 -0.83
CA VAL A 143 -6.02 -23.61 -1.49
C VAL A 143 -5.19 -22.85 -0.46
N VAL A 144 -5.83 -22.22 0.54
CA VAL A 144 -5.10 -21.50 1.60
C VAL A 144 -4.21 -22.45 2.40
N ALA A 145 -4.71 -23.62 2.79
CA ALA A 145 -3.93 -24.59 3.55
C ALA A 145 -2.71 -25.10 2.76
N VAL A 146 -2.87 -25.42 1.48
CA VAL A 146 -1.78 -25.87 0.60
C VAL A 146 -0.74 -24.79 0.41
N VAL A 147 -1.16 -23.53 0.15
CA VAL A 147 -0.23 -22.41 -0.04
C VAL A 147 0.54 -22.11 1.24
N LEU A 148 -0.13 -22.13 2.39
CA LEU A 148 0.49 -21.91 3.70
C LEU A 148 1.52 -23.01 3.99
N ALA A 149 1.15 -24.28 3.79
CA ALA A 149 2.05 -25.41 3.98
C ALA A 149 3.25 -25.35 3.01
N ALA A 150 3.04 -25.00 1.75
CA ALA A 150 4.09 -24.85 0.76
C ALA A 150 5.06 -23.70 1.13
N MET A 151 4.55 -22.54 1.53
CA MET A 151 5.37 -21.38 1.92
C MET A 151 6.20 -21.68 3.18
N VAL A 152 5.59 -22.31 4.20
CA VAL A 152 6.30 -22.72 5.43
C VAL A 152 7.33 -23.79 5.12
N GLY A 153 6.99 -24.79 4.30
CA GLY A 153 7.91 -25.87 3.89
C GLY A 153 9.10 -25.32 3.08
N CYS A 154 8.87 -24.44 2.11
CA CYS A 154 9.94 -23.78 1.36
C CYS A 154 10.84 -22.91 2.26
N SER A 155 10.25 -22.23 3.23
CA SER A 155 10.99 -21.43 4.20
C SER A 155 11.90 -22.30 5.08
N MET A 156 11.41 -23.46 5.54
CA MET A 156 12.18 -24.42 6.34
C MET A 156 13.32 -25.07 5.56
N LEU A 157 13.10 -25.35 4.27
CA LEU A 157 14.08 -25.97 3.39
C LEU A 157 15.06 -24.94 2.77
N ALA A 158 14.97 -23.65 3.15
CA ALA A 158 15.76 -22.54 2.60
C ALA A 158 15.72 -22.43 1.06
N VAL A 159 14.67 -22.96 0.42
CA VAL A 159 14.47 -22.88 -1.01
C VAL A 159 13.95 -21.47 -1.34
N LYS A 160 14.66 -20.74 -2.21
CA LYS A 160 14.24 -19.42 -2.71
C LYS A 160 13.06 -19.58 -3.68
N PHE A 161 11.87 -19.83 -3.17
CA PHE A 161 10.66 -19.87 -3.97
C PHE A 161 10.05 -18.49 -4.11
N SER A 162 9.84 -18.04 -5.35
CA SER A 162 9.29 -16.72 -5.61
C SER A 162 7.79 -16.68 -5.25
N SER A 163 7.39 -15.77 -4.37
CA SER A 163 5.97 -15.52 -4.05
C SER A 163 5.14 -15.18 -5.30
N ILE A 164 5.78 -14.63 -6.35
CA ILE A 164 5.13 -14.31 -7.62
C ILE A 164 4.64 -15.61 -8.30
N CYS A 165 5.46 -16.68 -8.30
CA CYS A 165 5.03 -17.98 -8.84
C CYS A 165 3.82 -18.55 -8.09
N CYS A 166 3.77 -18.42 -6.75
CA CYS A 166 2.60 -18.83 -5.97
C CYS A 166 1.34 -18.07 -6.38
N ILE A 167 1.45 -16.74 -6.53
CA ILE A 167 0.31 -15.90 -6.92
C ILE A 167 -0.20 -16.29 -8.30
N LEU A 168 0.69 -16.47 -9.28
CA LEU A 168 0.32 -16.86 -10.64
C LEU A 168 -0.32 -18.25 -10.70
N LEU A 169 0.25 -19.24 -9.99
CA LEU A 169 -0.30 -20.59 -9.93
C LEU A 169 -1.67 -20.63 -9.26
N CYS A 170 -1.85 -19.92 -8.14
CA CYS A 170 -3.14 -19.83 -7.47
C CYS A 170 -4.17 -19.09 -8.32
N GLY A 171 -3.78 -18.03 -9.01
CA GLY A 171 -4.62 -17.30 -9.96
C GLY A 171 -5.08 -18.17 -11.11
N ALA A 172 -4.16 -18.91 -11.75
CA ALA A 172 -4.48 -19.85 -12.82
C ALA A 172 -5.40 -20.98 -12.34
N ALA A 173 -5.13 -21.57 -11.17
CA ALA A 173 -5.99 -22.57 -10.56
C ALA A 173 -7.41 -22.05 -10.27
N GLY A 174 -7.53 -20.80 -9.80
CA GLY A 174 -8.81 -20.14 -9.57
C GLY A 174 -9.63 -19.95 -10.86
N VAL A 175 -8.98 -19.47 -11.93
CA VAL A 175 -9.61 -19.29 -13.24
C VAL A 175 -10.05 -20.64 -13.83
N LEU A 176 -9.21 -21.67 -13.76
CA LEU A 176 -9.55 -23.01 -14.21
C LEU A 176 -10.73 -23.61 -13.44
N ALA A 177 -10.72 -23.49 -12.12
CA ALA A 177 -11.83 -23.95 -11.28
C ALA A 177 -13.14 -23.23 -11.60
N TYR A 178 -13.09 -21.93 -11.89
CA TYR A 178 -14.26 -21.15 -12.31
C TYR A 178 -14.76 -21.59 -13.68
N ALA A 179 -13.90 -21.80 -14.67
CA ALA A 179 -14.26 -22.23 -16.02
C ALA A 179 -14.90 -23.64 -16.01
N VAL A 180 -14.35 -24.58 -15.23
CA VAL A 180 -14.90 -25.92 -15.06
C VAL A 180 -16.25 -25.89 -14.31
N GLY A 181 -16.38 -24.98 -13.32
CA GLY A 181 -17.63 -24.80 -12.56
C GLY A 181 -18.78 -24.24 -13.41
N GLN A 182 -18.49 -23.38 -14.38
CA GLN A 182 -19.49 -22.88 -15.34
C GLN A 182 -19.91 -23.96 -16.36
N GLY A 183 -18.97 -24.79 -16.82
CA GLY A 183 -19.28 -25.89 -17.74
C GLY A 183 -20.27 -26.91 -17.17
N LYS A 184 -20.26 -27.11 -15.83
CA LYS A 184 -21.23 -27.99 -15.15
C LYS A 184 -22.62 -27.38 -14.97
N LYS A 185 -22.77 -26.06 -14.98
CA LYS A 185 -24.08 -25.39 -14.87
C LYS A 185 -24.79 -25.17 -16.20
N GLY A 186 -24.07 -25.29 -17.32
CA GLY A 186 -24.64 -25.15 -18.67
C GLY A 186 -25.20 -26.44 -19.27
N GLY A 187 -25.12 -27.57 -18.59
CA GLY A 187 -25.53 -28.89 -19.09
C GLY A 187 -26.91 -29.41 -18.63
N THR A 188 -27.68 -28.56 -17.96
CA THR A 188 -29.06 -28.89 -17.55
C THR A 188 -30.04 -27.85 -18.11
N LYS A 189 -30.33 -27.96 -19.40
CA LYS A 189 -31.57 -27.49 -20.03
C LYS A 189 -32.03 -28.56 -20.99
#